data_4009bedcbe00f58fc0681584cb30e8ae
#
_entry.id   4009bedcbe00f58fc0681584cb30e8ae
#
_cell.length_a   1.000
_cell.length_b   1.000
_cell.length_c   1.000
_cell.angle_alpha   90.00
_cell.angle_beta   90.00
_cell.angle_gamma   90.00
#
_symmetry.space_group_name_H-M   'P 1'
#
loop_
_entity.id
_entity.type
_entity.pdbx_description
1 polymer ?
#
loop_
_entity_poly.entity_id
_entity_poly.type
_entity_poly.pdbx_seq_one_letter_code
_entity_poly.pdbx_strand_id
1 'polypeptide(L)'
;SLNLLFADWANRGLNQWTIEEVSITLATGIRDYPGGTLTMTVGSSTSFSVGETLTGGTSAATASVTSKPSGTTLAITIPSGTFTSGETISGGTSGASSTLAAAVDLTNVQSTIDILSAVVTRDSTDFEIQRVSRSSFLNIPNKSQSGRPNQFFLNRQITPVLQIWPAPDNDTDIVKFNRLTRIDDVDAYTNTAEVPFR
;
A
#
# COMPACT_ATOMS: atom_id res chain seq x y z
N SER A 1 23.89 8.76 -18.76
CA SER A 1 23.89 7.83 -17.63
C SER A 1 22.83 6.74 -17.85
N LEU A 2 22.97 5.58 -17.24
CA LEU A 2 22.06 4.45 -17.35
C LEU A 2 20.62 4.83 -16.96
N ASN A 3 20.47 5.64 -15.92
CA ASN A 3 19.18 6.14 -15.45
C ASN A 3 18.44 6.98 -16.50
N LEU A 4 19.19 7.77 -17.29
CA LEU A 4 18.59 8.54 -18.38
C LEU A 4 18.07 7.62 -19.51
N LEU A 5 18.79 6.53 -19.79
CA LEU A 5 18.37 5.51 -20.76
C LEU A 5 17.11 4.79 -20.28
N PHE A 6 17.02 4.41 -19.03
CA PHE A 6 15.82 3.79 -18.44
C PHE A 6 14.60 4.72 -18.45
N ALA A 7 14.80 6.01 -18.14
CA ALA A 7 13.75 7.02 -18.25
C ALA A 7 13.25 7.20 -19.69
N ASP A 8 14.16 7.19 -20.68
CA ASP A 8 13.79 7.28 -22.10
C ASP A 8 13.02 6.03 -22.56
N TRP A 9 13.42 4.85 -22.12
CA TRP A 9 12.73 3.60 -22.43
C TRP A 9 11.33 3.55 -21.81
N ALA A 10 11.16 3.98 -20.57
CA ALA A 10 9.87 4.08 -19.92
C ALA A 10 8.94 5.04 -20.69
N ASN A 11 9.45 6.18 -21.15
CA ASN A 11 8.70 7.14 -21.95
C ASN A 11 8.30 6.59 -23.34
N ARG A 12 9.04 5.63 -23.88
CA ARG A 12 8.74 4.97 -25.16
C ARG A 12 7.78 3.78 -25.04
N GLY A 13 7.21 3.55 -23.86
CA GLY A 13 6.24 2.48 -23.63
C GLY A 13 6.84 1.07 -23.48
N LEU A 14 8.14 0.95 -23.24
CA LEU A 14 8.82 -0.32 -22.96
C LEU A 14 8.59 -0.75 -21.51
N ASN A 15 7.33 -0.82 -21.08
CA ASN A 15 6.92 -0.96 -19.68
C ASN A 15 6.76 -2.42 -19.20
N GLN A 16 7.06 -3.43 -20.02
CA GLN A 16 6.79 -4.84 -19.70
C GLN A 16 7.54 -5.34 -18.46
N TRP A 17 8.62 -4.70 -18.09
CA TRP A 17 9.47 -5.06 -16.94
C TRP A 17 9.22 -4.20 -15.70
N THR A 18 8.36 -3.19 -15.82
CA THR A 18 7.96 -2.31 -14.73
C THR A 18 6.55 -2.62 -14.22
N ILE A 19 5.92 -3.70 -14.71
CA ILE A 19 4.60 -4.14 -14.26
C ILE A 19 4.80 -5.17 -13.15
N GLU A 20 4.21 -4.88 -12.00
CA GLU A 20 4.24 -5.74 -10.82
C GLU A 20 2.83 -6.00 -10.32
N GLU A 21 2.55 -7.25 -9.94
CA GLU A 21 1.32 -7.60 -9.25
C GLU A 21 1.48 -7.42 -7.74
N VAL A 22 0.56 -6.69 -7.15
CA VAL A 22 0.50 -6.44 -5.69
C VAL A 22 -0.81 -6.97 -5.15
N SER A 23 -0.73 -7.64 -3.99
CA SER A 23 -1.89 -8.11 -3.24
C SER A 23 -1.90 -7.45 -1.86
N ILE A 24 -3.04 -6.84 -1.48
CA ILE A 24 -3.23 -6.20 -0.18
C ILE A 24 -4.51 -6.76 0.43
N THR A 25 -4.42 -7.28 1.66
CA THR A 25 -5.61 -7.64 2.43
C THR A 25 -6.35 -6.38 2.85
N LEU A 26 -7.64 -6.34 2.60
CA LEU A 26 -8.50 -5.23 2.97
C LEU A 26 -8.88 -5.33 4.45
N ALA A 27 -9.16 -4.19 5.06
CA ALA A 27 -9.65 -4.11 6.43
C ALA A 27 -10.98 -3.35 6.45
N THR A 28 -11.89 -3.79 7.29
CA THR A 28 -13.23 -3.21 7.43
C THR A 28 -13.18 -1.71 7.66
N GLY A 29 -13.90 -0.96 6.84
CA GLY A 29 -14.02 0.50 6.94
C GLY A 29 -12.84 1.30 6.39
N ILE A 30 -11.69 0.68 6.08
CA ILE A 30 -10.52 1.35 5.52
C ILE A 30 -10.69 1.47 4.00
N ARG A 31 -10.55 2.68 3.46
CA ARG A 31 -10.69 2.96 2.03
C ARG A 31 -9.40 3.34 1.34
N ASP A 32 -8.43 3.83 2.11
CA ASP A 32 -7.19 4.39 1.60
C ASP A 32 -6.06 3.40 1.85
N TYR A 33 -5.53 2.83 0.79
CA TYR A 33 -4.45 1.85 0.81
C TYR A 33 -3.21 2.38 0.13
N PRO A 34 -2.01 1.91 0.48
CA PRO A 34 -0.82 2.27 -0.26
C PRO A 34 -0.91 1.75 -1.71
N GLY A 35 -0.34 2.50 -2.66
CA GLY A 35 -0.25 2.07 -4.06
C GLY A 35 0.74 0.93 -4.30
N GLY A 36 1.24 0.30 -3.25
CA GLY A 36 2.17 -0.83 -3.24
C GLY A 36 2.18 -1.50 -1.88
N THR A 37 3.07 -2.46 -1.64
CA THR A 37 3.19 -3.13 -0.34
C THR A 37 3.85 -2.19 0.68
N LEU A 38 3.21 -1.99 1.81
CA LEU A 38 3.75 -1.20 2.92
C LEU A 38 3.64 -1.99 4.23
N THR A 39 4.77 -2.28 4.82
CA THR A 39 4.85 -3.03 6.06
C THR A 39 5.73 -2.33 7.09
N MET A 40 5.46 -2.60 8.37
CA MET A 40 6.35 -2.23 9.48
C MET A 40 6.77 -3.49 10.24
N THR A 41 8.02 -3.53 10.67
CA THR A 41 8.55 -4.62 11.49
C THR A 41 8.57 -4.21 12.96
N VAL A 42 7.88 -5.00 13.77
CA VAL A 42 7.75 -4.79 15.21
C VAL A 42 8.26 -6.00 16.01
N GLY A 43 8.56 -5.85 17.26
CA GLY A 43 8.99 -6.97 18.11
C GLY A 43 7.96 -8.10 18.20
N SER A 44 6.66 -7.77 18.23
CA SER A 44 5.55 -8.71 18.14
C SER A 44 4.32 -8.04 17.55
N SER A 45 3.69 -8.67 16.57
CA SER A 45 2.46 -8.21 15.92
C SER A 45 1.20 -8.94 16.41
N THR A 46 1.35 -10.01 17.20
CA THR A 46 0.28 -10.97 17.50
C THR A 46 -0.90 -10.34 18.28
N SER A 47 -0.61 -9.43 19.20
CA SER A 47 -1.62 -8.79 20.05
C SER A 47 -2.34 -7.61 19.38
N PHE A 48 -1.85 -7.13 18.23
CA PHE A 48 -2.52 -6.07 17.49
C PHE A 48 -3.76 -6.58 16.75
N SER A 49 -4.72 -5.69 16.51
CA SER A 49 -5.96 -6.00 15.78
C SER A 49 -5.92 -5.41 14.37
N VAL A 50 -6.48 -6.12 13.40
CA VAL A 50 -6.71 -5.58 12.06
C VAL A 50 -7.75 -4.45 12.14
N GLY A 51 -7.55 -3.40 11.35
CA GLY A 51 -8.40 -2.21 11.36
C GLY A 51 -8.08 -1.18 12.44
N GLU A 52 -7.26 -1.50 13.47
CA GLU A 52 -6.94 -0.54 14.52
C GLU A 52 -5.93 0.52 14.07
N THR A 53 -5.98 1.67 14.72
CA THR A 53 -5.00 2.73 14.55
C THR A 53 -3.79 2.49 15.46
N LEU A 54 -2.61 2.49 14.85
CA LEU A 54 -1.32 2.50 15.51
C LEU A 54 -0.89 3.92 15.81
N THR A 55 -0.25 4.14 16.95
CA THR A 55 0.33 5.43 17.33
C THR A 55 1.77 5.25 17.80
N GLY A 56 2.68 6.03 17.26
CA GLY A 56 4.07 6.11 17.68
C GLY A 56 4.21 6.89 18.99
N GLY A 57 4.86 6.31 19.98
CA GLY A 57 4.97 6.91 21.31
C GLY A 57 5.86 8.15 21.37
N THR A 58 6.80 8.30 20.45
CA THR A 58 7.71 9.46 20.36
C THR A 58 7.36 10.38 19.20
N SER A 59 7.04 9.79 18.05
CA SER A 59 6.75 10.54 16.82
C SER A 59 5.34 11.10 16.75
N ALA A 60 4.40 10.52 17.51
CA ALA A 60 2.95 10.73 17.37
C ALA A 60 2.42 10.41 15.94
N ALA A 61 3.21 9.74 15.11
CA ALA A 61 2.77 9.26 13.79
C ALA A 61 1.67 8.22 13.96
N THR A 62 0.76 8.16 13.01
CA THR A 62 -0.37 7.22 13.03
C THR A 62 -0.50 6.47 11.71
N ALA A 63 -0.94 5.21 11.76
CA ALA A 63 -1.32 4.40 10.61
C ALA A 63 -2.38 3.37 11.04
N SER A 64 -3.12 2.79 10.10
CA SER A 64 -4.05 1.70 10.41
C SER A 64 -3.47 0.36 9.97
N VAL A 65 -3.71 -0.68 10.77
CA VAL A 65 -3.33 -2.07 10.44
C VAL A 65 -4.28 -2.61 9.38
N THR A 66 -3.75 -3.08 8.26
CA THR A 66 -4.54 -3.73 7.19
C THR A 66 -4.47 -5.25 7.29
N SER A 67 -3.33 -5.79 7.70
CA SER A 67 -3.17 -7.23 7.96
C SER A 67 -1.94 -7.52 8.83
N LYS A 68 -1.81 -8.78 9.25
CA LYS A 68 -0.67 -9.28 10.04
C LYS A 68 0.01 -10.42 9.27
N PRO A 69 0.93 -10.12 8.32
CA PRO A 69 1.57 -11.13 7.48
C PRO A 69 2.41 -12.15 8.26
N SER A 70 2.98 -11.74 9.38
CA SER A 70 3.77 -12.63 10.27
C SER A 70 3.65 -12.19 11.73
N GLY A 71 4.25 -12.98 12.64
CA GLY A 71 4.28 -12.65 14.07
C GLY A 71 5.07 -11.39 14.44
N THR A 72 5.81 -10.81 13.50
CA THR A 72 6.63 -9.61 13.70
C THR A 72 6.39 -8.53 12.65
N THR A 73 5.43 -8.73 11.73
CA THR A 73 5.17 -7.80 10.64
C THR A 73 3.71 -7.35 10.65
N LEU A 74 3.51 -6.06 10.54
CA LEU A 74 2.20 -5.44 10.32
C LEU A 74 2.19 -4.82 8.91
N ALA A 75 1.16 -5.13 8.11
CA ALA A 75 0.85 -4.36 6.92
C ALA A 75 -0.01 -3.16 7.34
N ILE A 76 0.29 -1.99 6.82
CA ILE A 76 -0.28 -0.73 7.28
C ILE A 76 -0.73 0.16 6.13
N THR A 77 -1.61 1.11 6.43
CA THR A 77 -1.92 2.24 5.53
C THR A 77 -0.73 3.21 5.48
N ILE A 78 -0.79 4.17 4.55
CA ILE A 78 0.22 5.24 4.49
C ILE A 78 0.19 6.00 5.82
N PRO A 79 1.34 6.14 6.51
CA PRO A 79 1.38 6.86 7.78
C PRO A 79 1.05 8.34 7.65
N SER A 80 0.35 8.86 8.64
CA SER A 80 0.31 10.30 8.91
C SER A 80 1.45 10.64 9.88
N GLY A 81 2.44 11.38 9.41
CA GLY A 81 3.71 11.58 10.11
C GLY A 81 4.75 10.50 9.79
N THR A 82 5.87 10.54 10.47
CA THR A 82 7.01 9.62 10.25
C THR A 82 7.31 8.86 11.54
N PHE A 83 7.17 7.55 11.50
CA PHE A 83 7.56 6.68 12.62
C PHE A 83 9.08 6.65 12.81
N THR A 84 9.52 6.68 14.05
CA THR A 84 10.94 6.66 14.43
C THR A 84 11.37 5.24 14.80
N SER A 85 12.47 4.77 14.24
CA SER A 85 13.04 3.46 14.62
C SER A 85 13.32 3.39 16.13
N GLY A 86 12.98 2.28 16.74
CA GLY A 86 13.16 2.03 18.17
C GLY A 86 12.05 2.60 19.07
N GLU A 87 11.08 3.35 18.52
CA GLU A 87 9.96 3.83 19.33
C GLU A 87 8.95 2.72 19.68
N THR A 88 8.19 2.94 20.70
CA THR A 88 7.07 2.07 21.07
C THR A 88 5.85 2.41 20.24
N ILE A 89 5.29 1.41 19.55
CA ILE A 89 4.04 1.52 18.81
C ILE A 89 2.92 0.96 19.68
N SER A 90 1.82 1.69 19.82
CA SER A 90 0.64 1.27 20.58
C SER A 90 -0.59 1.16 19.66
N GLY A 91 -1.39 0.10 19.90
CA GLY A 91 -2.67 -0.14 19.23
C GLY A 91 -3.81 0.52 19.98
N GLY A 92 -4.61 1.32 19.26
CA GLY A 92 -5.66 2.14 19.88
C GLY A 92 -6.86 1.33 20.39
N THR A 93 -7.12 0.14 19.84
CA THR A 93 -8.26 -0.71 20.23
C THR A 93 -7.81 -1.90 21.06
N SER A 94 -6.72 -2.55 20.67
CA SER A 94 -6.22 -3.73 21.36
C SER A 94 -5.47 -3.40 22.66
N GLY A 95 -4.95 -2.17 22.79
CA GLY A 95 -4.01 -1.80 23.84
C GLY A 95 -2.65 -2.49 23.70
N ALA A 96 -2.40 -3.17 22.57
CA ALA A 96 -1.12 -3.81 22.29
C ALA A 96 0.00 -2.78 22.22
N SER A 97 1.20 -3.20 22.58
CA SER A 97 2.39 -2.35 22.53
C SER A 97 3.57 -3.17 22.05
N SER A 98 4.37 -2.62 21.16
CA SER A 98 5.57 -3.27 20.63
C SER A 98 6.58 -2.23 20.15
N THR A 99 7.86 -2.61 20.13
CA THR A 99 8.93 -1.73 19.63
C THR A 99 9.02 -1.82 18.12
N LEU A 100 9.11 -0.68 17.43
CA LEU A 100 9.37 -0.60 16.01
C LEU A 100 10.84 -0.92 15.73
N ALA A 101 11.09 -1.98 14.98
CA ALA A 101 12.46 -2.46 14.72
C ALA A 101 13.23 -1.57 13.73
N ALA A 102 12.54 -1.00 12.74
CA ALA A 102 13.13 -0.11 11.73
C ALA A 102 12.11 0.94 11.30
N ALA A 103 12.59 2.07 10.76
CA ALA A 103 11.72 3.07 10.15
C ALA A 103 10.89 2.47 9.00
N VAL A 104 9.67 2.97 8.82
CA VAL A 104 8.80 2.50 7.74
C VAL A 104 9.37 2.98 6.39
N ASP A 105 9.64 2.02 5.50
CA ASP A 105 10.16 2.31 4.17
C ASP A 105 9.00 2.50 3.18
N LEU A 106 8.93 3.69 2.60
CA LEU A 106 7.92 4.08 1.62
C LEU A 106 8.38 3.89 0.16
N THR A 107 9.63 3.47 -0.07
CA THR A 107 10.24 3.42 -1.41
C THR A 107 9.41 2.55 -2.36
N ASN A 108 8.95 1.39 -1.90
CA ASN A 108 8.11 0.50 -2.70
C ASN A 108 6.81 1.18 -3.16
N VAL A 109 6.15 1.93 -2.29
CA VAL A 109 4.89 2.64 -2.62
C VAL A 109 5.18 3.81 -3.56
N GLN A 110 6.23 4.59 -3.29
CA GLN A 110 6.61 5.77 -4.06
C GLN A 110 7.06 5.44 -5.48
N SER A 111 7.51 4.21 -5.74
CA SER A 111 7.86 3.74 -7.09
C SER A 111 6.64 3.57 -8.00
N THR A 112 5.41 3.51 -7.45
CA THR A 112 4.17 3.31 -8.21
C THR A 112 3.82 4.53 -9.04
N ILE A 113 3.75 4.35 -10.37
CA ILE A 113 3.35 5.38 -11.33
C ILE A 113 1.85 5.33 -11.58
N ASP A 114 1.32 4.12 -11.82
CA ASP A 114 -0.10 3.90 -12.13
C ASP A 114 -0.55 2.50 -11.73
N ILE A 115 -1.88 2.30 -11.64
CA ILE A 115 -2.53 0.99 -11.50
C ILE A 115 -3.29 0.72 -12.81
N LEU A 116 -2.94 -0.37 -13.48
CA LEU A 116 -3.47 -0.71 -14.79
C LEU A 116 -4.83 -1.42 -14.67
N SER A 117 -4.92 -2.39 -13.77
CA SER A 117 -6.12 -3.18 -13.50
C SER A 117 -6.13 -3.61 -12.05
N ALA A 118 -7.32 -3.86 -11.51
CA ALA A 118 -7.47 -4.36 -10.16
C ALA A 118 -8.70 -5.27 -10.04
N VAL A 119 -8.60 -6.26 -9.16
CA VAL A 119 -9.69 -7.16 -8.77
C VAL A 119 -9.78 -7.25 -7.26
N VAL A 120 -10.95 -7.56 -6.74
CA VAL A 120 -11.15 -7.93 -5.33
C VAL A 120 -11.48 -9.41 -5.27
N THR A 121 -10.67 -10.16 -4.55
CA THR A 121 -10.92 -11.57 -4.27
C THR A 121 -11.73 -11.68 -2.99
N ARG A 122 -12.94 -12.27 -3.08
CA ARG A 122 -13.80 -12.64 -1.95
C ARG A 122 -14.21 -14.09 -2.11
N ASP A 123 -14.06 -14.89 -1.07
CA ASP A 123 -14.43 -16.32 -1.07
C ASP A 123 -13.83 -17.09 -2.26
N SER A 124 -12.53 -16.84 -2.55
CA SER A 124 -11.80 -17.42 -3.69
C SER A 124 -12.34 -17.05 -5.08
N THR A 125 -13.20 -16.04 -5.17
CA THR A 125 -13.74 -15.53 -6.44
C THR A 125 -13.19 -14.12 -6.68
N ASP A 126 -12.68 -13.91 -7.88
CA ASP A 126 -12.14 -12.60 -8.29
C ASP A 126 -13.25 -11.76 -8.94
N PHE A 127 -13.44 -10.54 -8.45
CA PHE A 127 -14.38 -9.56 -8.98
C PHE A 127 -13.60 -8.35 -9.50
N GLU A 128 -13.73 -8.06 -10.78
CA GLU A 128 -13.14 -6.87 -11.36
C GLU A 128 -13.70 -5.61 -10.71
N ILE A 129 -12.82 -4.66 -10.38
CA ILE A 129 -13.19 -3.35 -9.87
C ILE A 129 -12.87 -2.27 -10.90
N GLN A 130 -13.83 -1.37 -11.10
CA GLN A 130 -13.75 -0.36 -12.13
C GLN A 130 -12.86 0.81 -11.69
N ARG A 131 -11.91 1.19 -12.55
CA ARG A 131 -11.17 2.44 -12.39
C ARG A 131 -12.07 3.63 -12.66
N VAL A 132 -12.11 4.59 -11.75
CA VAL A 132 -12.86 5.83 -11.91
C VAL A 132 -11.94 7.05 -11.93
N SER A 133 -12.41 8.14 -12.53
CA SER A 133 -11.69 9.41 -12.53
C SER A 133 -11.77 10.09 -11.16
N ARG A 134 -10.86 11.04 -10.91
CA ARG A 134 -10.88 11.84 -9.68
C ARG A 134 -12.22 12.56 -9.49
N SER A 135 -12.78 13.13 -10.55
CA SER A 135 -14.07 13.81 -10.51
C SER A 135 -15.21 12.87 -10.18
N SER A 136 -15.24 11.69 -10.81
CA SER A 136 -16.26 10.67 -10.53
C SER A 136 -16.17 10.19 -9.07
N PHE A 137 -14.97 9.95 -8.56
CA PHE A 137 -14.77 9.54 -7.17
C PHE A 137 -15.18 10.64 -6.17
N LEU A 138 -14.90 11.91 -6.48
CA LEU A 138 -15.32 13.04 -5.65
C LEU A 138 -16.85 13.21 -5.62
N ASN A 139 -17.53 12.87 -6.72
CA ASN A 139 -18.99 13.00 -6.86
C ASN A 139 -19.76 11.85 -6.19
N ILE A 140 -19.10 10.85 -5.62
CA ILE A 140 -19.78 9.79 -4.85
C ILE A 140 -20.47 10.42 -3.64
N PRO A 141 -21.82 10.34 -3.53
CA PRO A 141 -22.57 11.05 -2.49
C PRO A 141 -22.28 10.52 -1.08
N ASN A 142 -22.22 9.18 -0.94
CA ASN A 142 -21.95 8.51 0.32
C ASN A 142 -20.60 7.78 0.27
N LYS A 143 -19.56 8.46 0.70
CA LYS A 143 -18.22 7.88 0.75
C LYS A 143 -18.00 6.89 1.90
N SER A 144 -18.91 6.87 2.89
CA SER A 144 -18.84 5.98 4.05
C SER A 144 -19.67 4.70 3.84
N GLN A 145 -20.21 4.48 2.64
CA GLN A 145 -20.91 3.25 2.33
C GLN A 145 -19.96 2.06 2.49
N SER A 146 -20.42 1.03 3.21
CA SER A 146 -19.71 -0.23 3.40
C SER A 146 -20.25 -1.31 2.46
N GLY A 147 -19.37 -2.20 2.02
CA GLY A 147 -19.71 -3.30 1.13
C GLY A 147 -18.48 -3.82 0.38
N ARG A 148 -18.69 -4.76 -0.54
CA ARG A 148 -17.62 -5.20 -1.43
C ARG A 148 -17.21 -4.06 -2.35
N PRO A 149 -15.91 -3.68 -2.39
CA PRO A 149 -15.43 -2.68 -3.30
C PRO A 149 -15.71 -3.04 -4.77
N ASN A 150 -16.14 -2.06 -5.55
CA ASN A 150 -16.42 -2.22 -6.98
C ASN A 150 -15.79 -1.10 -7.84
N GLN A 151 -15.24 -0.08 -7.20
CA GLN A 151 -14.56 1.03 -7.87
C GLN A 151 -13.25 1.35 -7.15
N PHE A 152 -12.27 1.83 -7.92
CA PHE A 152 -11.04 2.35 -7.36
C PHE A 152 -10.58 3.61 -8.08
N PHE A 153 -9.84 4.42 -7.35
CA PHE A 153 -9.15 5.61 -7.85
C PHE A 153 -7.72 5.64 -7.29
N LEU A 154 -6.74 5.87 -8.15
CA LEU A 154 -5.36 6.11 -7.73
C LEU A 154 -5.12 7.59 -7.56
N ASN A 155 -4.95 8.05 -6.32
CA ASN A 155 -4.54 9.41 -6.02
C ASN A 155 -3.01 9.50 -6.14
N ARG A 156 -2.55 10.06 -7.26
CA ARG A 156 -1.13 10.19 -7.60
C ARG A 156 -0.52 11.37 -6.84
N GLN A 157 0.04 11.09 -5.69
CA GLN A 157 0.84 11.99 -4.86
C GLN A 157 2.29 11.50 -4.86
N ILE A 158 3.18 12.16 -4.11
CA ILE A 158 4.55 11.66 -3.87
C ILE A 158 4.50 10.23 -3.31
N THR A 159 3.55 9.97 -2.42
CA THR A 159 3.21 8.62 -1.97
C THR A 159 1.82 8.27 -2.49
N PRO A 160 1.71 7.47 -3.57
CA PRO A 160 0.44 7.14 -4.19
C PRO A 160 -0.51 6.39 -3.27
N VAL A 161 -1.78 6.83 -3.25
CA VAL A 161 -2.86 6.24 -2.46
C VAL A 161 -3.88 5.59 -3.37
N LEU A 162 -4.10 4.29 -3.20
CA LEU A 162 -5.21 3.56 -3.80
C LEU A 162 -6.46 3.78 -2.95
N GLN A 163 -7.43 4.48 -3.48
CA GLN A 163 -8.73 4.70 -2.85
C GLN A 163 -9.76 3.76 -3.45
N ILE A 164 -10.46 3.01 -2.62
CA ILE A 164 -11.50 2.06 -3.05
C ILE A 164 -12.87 2.47 -2.52
N TRP A 165 -13.91 2.08 -3.24
CA TRP A 165 -15.30 2.32 -2.85
C TRP A 165 -16.21 1.19 -3.34
N PRO A 166 -17.22 0.74 -2.54
CA PRO A 166 -17.46 1.04 -1.11
C PRO A 166 -16.31 0.66 -0.17
N ALA A 167 -16.34 1.15 1.07
CA ALA A 167 -15.39 0.71 2.09
C ALA A 167 -15.60 -0.79 2.36
N PRO A 168 -14.54 -1.59 2.53
CA PRO A 168 -14.68 -3.02 2.83
C PRO A 168 -15.56 -3.29 4.05
N ASP A 169 -16.35 -4.35 3.99
CA ASP A 169 -17.25 -4.80 5.04
C ASP A 169 -16.72 -6.01 5.81
N ASN A 170 -15.53 -6.49 5.43
CA ASN A 170 -14.84 -7.60 6.10
C ASN A 170 -13.30 -7.43 6.01
N ASP A 171 -12.58 -8.24 6.78
CA ASP A 171 -11.10 -8.23 6.87
C ASP A 171 -10.46 -9.40 6.11
N THR A 172 -11.20 -10.08 5.24
CA THR A 172 -10.75 -11.27 4.50
C THR A 172 -10.62 -11.04 3.00
N ASP A 173 -11.21 -9.97 2.48
CA ASP A 173 -11.07 -9.60 1.08
C ASP A 173 -9.64 -9.21 0.76
N ILE A 174 -9.20 -9.53 -0.45
CA ILE A 174 -7.88 -9.18 -0.96
C ILE A 174 -8.05 -8.36 -2.23
N VAL A 175 -7.52 -7.15 -2.27
CA VAL A 175 -7.35 -6.43 -3.53
C VAL A 175 -6.05 -6.87 -4.19
N LYS A 176 -6.13 -7.32 -5.44
CA LYS A 176 -4.97 -7.61 -6.30
C LYS A 176 -4.97 -6.61 -7.43
N PHE A 177 -3.83 -6.02 -7.72
CA PHE A 177 -3.71 -5.06 -8.80
C PHE A 177 -2.36 -5.12 -9.49
N ASN A 178 -2.37 -4.84 -10.79
CA ASN A 178 -1.17 -4.68 -11.58
C ASN A 178 -0.79 -3.20 -11.58
N ARG A 179 0.36 -2.88 -11.02
CA ARG A 179 0.90 -1.53 -10.98
C ARG A 179 2.03 -1.35 -11.97
N LEU A 180 2.12 -0.15 -12.50
CA LEU A 180 3.28 0.32 -13.25
C LEU A 180 4.24 0.97 -12.26
N THR A 181 5.47 0.46 -12.19
CA THR A 181 6.50 0.99 -11.29
C THR A 181 7.61 1.68 -12.07
N ARG A 182 8.25 2.66 -11.43
CA ARG A 182 9.48 3.23 -11.93
C ARG A 182 10.61 2.21 -11.67
N ILE A 183 11.49 2.04 -12.66
CA ILE A 183 12.73 1.28 -12.48
C ILE A 183 13.57 2.00 -11.43
N ASP A 184 14.13 1.26 -10.47
CA ASP A 184 14.98 1.83 -9.44
C ASP A 184 16.21 2.49 -10.03
N ASP A 185 16.53 3.68 -9.51
CA ASP A 185 17.73 4.41 -9.91
C ASP A 185 18.97 3.65 -9.42
N VAL A 186 19.92 3.43 -10.32
CA VAL A 186 21.25 2.91 -9.97
C VAL A 186 22.09 4.09 -9.45
N ASP A 187 21.98 4.38 -8.17
CA ASP A 187 22.58 5.54 -7.53
C ASP A 187 23.92 5.22 -6.84
N ALA A 188 24.29 3.95 -6.73
CA ALA A 188 25.60 3.52 -6.23
C ALA A 188 26.29 2.54 -7.20
N TYR A 189 27.63 2.59 -7.26
CA TYR A 189 28.44 1.68 -8.08
C TYR A 189 28.22 0.19 -7.77
N THR A 190 27.77 -0.11 -6.55
CA THR A 190 27.49 -1.47 -6.07
C THR A 190 26.06 -1.94 -6.33
N ASN A 191 25.17 -1.05 -6.80
CA ASN A 191 23.79 -1.42 -7.07
C ASN A 191 23.69 -2.17 -8.40
N THR A 192 23.03 -3.31 -8.37
CA THR A 192 22.69 -4.09 -9.56
C THR A 192 21.41 -3.53 -10.16
N ALA A 193 21.42 -3.17 -11.44
CA ALA A 193 20.20 -2.79 -12.13
C ALA A 193 19.27 -4.01 -12.21
N GLU A 194 18.04 -3.88 -11.69
CA GLU A 194 17.03 -4.94 -11.81
C GLU A 194 16.43 -4.96 -13.23
N VAL A 195 17.23 -5.41 -14.18
CA VAL A 195 16.77 -5.62 -15.57
C VAL A 195 16.45 -7.10 -15.71
N PRO A 196 15.18 -7.49 -15.96
CA PRO A 196 14.85 -8.89 -16.18
C PRO A 196 15.56 -9.40 -17.45
N PHE A 197 16.36 -10.43 -17.29
CA PHE A 197 16.91 -11.18 -18.45
C PHE A 197 15.82 -12.10 -18.98
N ARG A 198 15.58 -12.02 -20.27
CA ARG A 198 14.83 -13.03 -21.05
C ARG A 198 15.78 -13.98 -21.73
#